data_95613576e5d32e9abbf0233e788fb012
#
_entry.id   95613576e5d32e9abbf0233e788fb012
#
_cell.length_a   1.000
_cell.length_b   1.000
_cell.length_c   1.000
_cell.angle_alpha   90.00
_cell.angle_beta   90.00
_cell.angle_gamma   90.00
#
_symmetry.space_group_name_H-M   'P 1'
#
loop_
_entity.id
_entity.type
_entity.pdbx_description
1 polymer ?
#
loop_
_entity_poly.entity_id
_entity_poly.type
_entity_poly.pdbx_seq_one_letter_code
_entity_poly.pdbx_strand_id
1 'polypeptide(L)'
;MSDELDRRAALAMGWTWIQHTSETFDESDGHWTAQNGHMERYFFSPSTDRNDLAELLKEVERRDCQCAFTMKVMHEWPARPIGSLYAFSFWLLTADPAIICEAACEVLEAK
;
A
#
# COMPACT_ATOMS: atom_id res chain seq x y z
N MET A 1 -13.37 2.77 -0.70
CA MET A 1 -12.88 4.09 -1.10
C MET A 1 -11.38 4.11 -1.11
N SER A 2 -10.78 4.60 -2.19
CA SER A 2 -9.34 4.58 -2.34
C SER A 2 -8.62 5.44 -1.30
N ASP A 3 -9.21 6.57 -0.91
CA ASP A 3 -8.59 7.45 0.09
C ASP A 3 -8.41 6.78 1.43
N GLU A 4 -9.38 6.00 1.85
CA GLU A 4 -9.31 5.25 3.11
C GLU A 4 -8.24 4.17 3.05
N LEU A 5 -8.17 3.45 1.93
CA LEU A 5 -7.17 2.42 1.73
C LEU A 5 -5.75 3.02 1.67
N ASP A 6 -5.61 4.16 1.00
CA ASP A 6 -4.32 4.84 0.92
C ASP A 6 -3.85 5.32 2.29
N ARG A 7 -4.78 5.83 3.10
CA ARG A 7 -4.49 6.23 4.47
C ARG A 7 -4.04 5.02 5.32
N ARG A 8 -4.76 3.92 5.17
CA ARG A 8 -4.42 2.68 5.86
C ARG A 8 -3.03 2.20 5.47
N ALA A 9 -2.68 2.31 4.19
CA ALA A 9 -1.36 1.92 3.69
C ALA A 9 -0.26 2.79 4.29
N ALA A 10 -0.47 4.10 4.36
CA ALA A 10 0.51 5.01 4.96
C ALA A 10 0.73 4.69 6.44
N LEU A 11 -0.35 4.42 7.17
CA LEU A 11 -0.24 4.02 8.58
C LEU A 11 0.48 2.69 8.73
N ALA A 12 0.24 1.74 7.82
CA ALA A 12 0.93 0.45 7.83
C ALA A 12 2.43 0.60 7.55
N MET A 13 2.82 1.65 6.82
CA MET A 13 4.23 2.00 6.60
C MET A 13 4.89 2.57 7.86
N GLY A 14 4.11 2.87 8.89
CA GLY A 14 4.61 3.51 10.09
C GLY A 14 4.65 5.02 10.02
N TRP A 15 4.00 5.59 9.02
CA TRP A 15 3.97 7.05 8.83
C TRP A 15 2.90 7.69 9.70
N THR A 16 3.10 8.97 9.99
CA THR A 16 2.18 9.77 10.79
C THR A 16 1.69 10.95 9.95
N TRP A 17 0.41 11.26 10.06
CA TRP A 17 -0.18 12.42 9.39
C TRP A 17 0.01 13.65 10.24
N ILE A 18 0.55 14.71 9.64
CA ILE A 18 0.69 16.02 10.28
C ILE A 18 -0.30 16.97 9.63
N GLN A 19 -1.27 17.41 10.41
CA GLN A 19 -2.31 18.34 9.95
C GLN A 19 -1.76 19.76 9.94
N HIS A 20 -1.99 20.48 8.84
CA HIS A 20 -1.67 21.91 8.80
C HIS A 20 -2.78 22.67 9.51
N THR A 21 -2.41 23.61 10.37
CA THR A 21 -3.33 24.36 11.20
C THR A 21 -3.49 25.81 10.81
N SER A 22 -2.90 26.21 9.69
CA SER A 22 -3.02 27.59 9.20
C SER A 22 -4.46 27.88 8.76
N GLU A 23 -4.94 29.10 9.03
CA GLU A 23 -6.27 29.53 8.60
C GLU A 23 -6.40 29.59 7.07
N THR A 24 -5.28 29.62 6.35
CA THR A 24 -5.27 29.67 4.90
C THR A 24 -5.38 28.29 4.26
N PHE A 25 -5.33 27.21 5.04
CA PHE A 25 -5.40 25.84 4.54
C PHE A 25 -6.69 25.17 4.98
N ASP A 26 -7.20 24.27 4.13
CA ASP A 26 -8.31 23.39 4.48
C ASP A 26 -7.91 22.44 5.62
N GLU A 27 -8.91 21.94 6.33
CA GLU A 27 -8.69 20.94 7.38
C GLU A 27 -8.05 19.65 6.84
N SER A 28 -8.23 19.38 5.53
CA SER A 28 -7.64 18.21 4.89
C SER A 28 -6.18 18.41 4.53
N ASP A 29 -5.67 19.63 4.59
CA ASP A 29 -4.27 19.89 4.23
C ASP A 29 -3.31 19.37 5.30
N GLY A 30 -2.28 18.70 4.85
CA GLY A 30 -1.28 18.13 5.72
C GLY A 30 -0.28 17.30 4.92
N HIS A 31 0.54 16.56 5.62
CA HIS A 31 1.51 15.68 4.97
C HIS A 31 1.82 14.48 5.86
N TRP A 32 2.32 13.43 5.21
CA TRP A 32 2.82 12.25 5.90
C TRP A 32 4.28 12.44 6.26
N THR A 33 4.67 11.96 7.43
CA THR A 33 6.06 11.96 7.85
C THR A 33 6.42 10.58 8.41
N ALA A 34 7.66 10.16 8.17
CA ALA A 34 8.18 8.94 8.76
C ALA A 34 8.50 9.16 10.25
N GLN A 35 8.71 8.08 10.98
CA GLN A 35 8.96 8.13 12.42
C GLN A 35 10.16 9.01 12.78
N ASN A 36 11.15 9.07 11.90
CA ASN A 36 12.35 9.88 12.15
C ASN A 36 12.18 11.36 11.79
N GLY A 37 11.03 11.74 11.23
CA GLY A 37 10.76 13.13 10.85
C GLY A 37 11.51 13.65 9.66
N HIS A 38 12.24 12.80 8.93
CA HIS A 38 13.09 13.23 7.81
C HIS A 38 12.39 13.18 6.45
N MET A 39 11.12 12.82 6.42
CA MET A 39 10.37 12.72 5.18
C MET A 39 9.12 13.59 5.25
N GLU A 40 8.84 14.29 4.17
CA GLU A 40 7.55 14.95 3.97
C GLU A 40 6.93 14.38 2.70
N ARG A 41 5.73 13.85 2.80
CA ARG A 41 5.04 13.25 1.68
C ARG A 41 3.61 13.77 1.62
N TYR A 42 3.30 14.51 0.57
CA TYR A 42 1.98 15.14 0.42
C TYR A 42 0.98 14.21 -0.25
N PHE A 43 1.46 13.35 -1.13
CA PHE A 43 0.61 12.44 -1.88
C PHE A 43 1.13 11.02 -1.76
N PHE A 44 0.27 10.11 -1.39
CA PHE A 44 0.59 8.69 -1.35
C PHE A 44 -0.67 7.91 -1.69
N SER A 45 -0.72 7.34 -2.88
CA SER A 45 -1.92 6.71 -3.44
C SER A 45 -1.63 5.32 -3.99
N PRO A 46 -1.16 4.37 -3.15
CA PRO A 46 -0.79 3.05 -3.64
C PRO A 46 -1.98 2.25 -4.20
N SER A 47 -3.22 2.63 -3.88
CA SER A 47 -4.39 1.96 -4.44
C SER A 47 -4.62 2.29 -5.91
N THR A 48 -4.02 3.36 -6.43
CA THR A 48 -4.18 3.79 -7.82
C THR A 48 -2.87 4.08 -8.53
N ASP A 49 -1.81 4.37 -7.81
CA ASP A 49 -0.50 4.71 -8.37
C ASP A 49 0.46 3.55 -8.14
N ARG A 50 0.92 2.95 -9.23
CA ARG A 50 1.80 1.78 -9.14
C ARG A 50 3.19 2.11 -8.58
N ASN A 51 3.66 3.35 -8.73
CA ASN A 51 4.92 3.76 -8.12
C ASN A 51 4.81 3.79 -6.60
N ASP A 52 3.70 4.30 -6.09
CA ASP A 52 3.44 4.32 -4.65
C ASP A 52 3.20 2.90 -4.14
N LEU A 53 2.53 2.07 -4.93
CA LEU A 53 2.33 0.67 -4.58
C LEU A 53 3.67 -0.07 -4.48
N ALA A 54 4.59 0.19 -5.41
CA ALA A 54 5.92 -0.43 -5.36
C ALA A 54 6.65 -0.05 -4.07
N GLU A 55 6.49 1.18 -3.62
CA GLU A 55 7.07 1.64 -2.36
C GLU A 55 6.49 0.87 -1.17
N LEU A 56 5.18 0.65 -1.16
CA LEU A 56 4.51 -0.16 -0.13
C LEU A 56 5.02 -1.61 -0.16
N LEU A 57 5.20 -2.18 -1.34
CA LEU A 57 5.71 -3.55 -1.47
C LEU A 57 7.15 -3.69 -0.99
N LYS A 58 7.96 -2.64 -1.13
CA LYS A 58 9.30 -2.64 -0.55
C LYS A 58 9.26 -2.74 0.97
N GLU A 59 8.25 -2.15 1.59
CA GLU A 59 8.10 -2.30 3.03
C GLU A 59 7.70 -3.72 3.43
N VAL A 60 6.86 -4.37 2.62
CA VAL A 60 6.52 -5.80 2.82
C VAL A 60 7.80 -6.63 2.78
N GLU A 61 8.67 -6.37 1.82
CA GLU A 61 9.95 -7.07 1.69
C GLU A 61 10.86 -6.78 2.88
N ARG A 62 10.95 -5.53 3.28
CA ARG A 62 11.81 -5.12 4.41
C ARG A 62 11.42 -5.82 5.70
N ARG A 63 10.13 -6.06 5.91
CA ARG A 63 9.60 -6.71 7.11
C ARG A 63 9.50 -8.22 6.96
N ASP A 64 10.00 -8.77 5.86
CA ASP A 64 10.02 -10.20 5.58
C ASP A 64 8.62 -10.82 5.58
N CYS A 65 7.68 -10.12 4.94
CA CYS A 65 6.29 -10.54 4.83
C CYS A 65 5.91 -11.05 3.45
N GLN A 66 6.89 -11.33 2.58
CA GLN A 66 6.63 -11.67 1.17
C GLN A 66 5.75 -12.94 1.04
N CYS A 67 6.04 -13.95 1.82
CA CYS A 67 5.29 -15.21 1.72
C CYS A 67 3.83 -15.01 2.09
N ALA A 68 3.56 -14.33 3.22
CA ALA A 68 2.20 -14.06 3.64
C ALA A 68 1.47 -13.17 2.63
N PHE A 69 2.15 -12.17 2.08
CA PHE A 69 1.60 -11.30 1.06
C PHE A 69 1.23 -12.08 -0.19
N THR A 70 2.15 -12.92 -0.68
CA THR A 70 1.91 -13.71 -1.89
C THR A 70 0.71 -14.62 -1.72
N MET A 71 0.58 -15.28 -0.56
CA MET A 71 -0.55 -16.14 -0.29
C MET A 71 -1.87 -15.39 -0.31
N LYS A 72 -1.92 -14.18 0.27
CA LYS A 72 -3.13 -13.37 0.25
C LYS A 72 -3.50 -12.93 -1.16
N VAL A 73 -2.53 -12.50 -1.95
CA VAL A 73 -2.77 -12.07 -3.32
C VAL A 73 -3.24 -13.25 -4.17
N MET A 74 -2.68 -14.43 -3.96
CA MET A 74 -3.09 -15.63 -4.69
C MET A 74 -4.55 -15.99 -4.42
N HIS A 75 -5.08 -15.69 -3.25
CA HIS A 75 -6.51 -15.90 -2.97
C HIS A 75 -7.40 -15.04 -3.85
N GLU A 76 -6.91 -13.87 -4.25
CA GLU A 76 -7.67 -12.95 -5.09
C GLU A 76 -7.53 -13.28 -6.59
N TRP A 77 -6.60 -14.15 -6.94
CA TRP A 77 -6.34 -14.50 -8.33
C TRP A 77 -7.46 -15.41 -8.87
N PRO A 78 -8.25 -14.91 -9.84
CA PRO A 78 -9.44 -15.65 -10.29
C PRO A 78 -9.14 -16.90 -11.11
N ALA A 79 -7.95 -17.02 -11.69
CA ALA A 79 -7.61 -18.12 -12.58
C ALA A 79 -7.00 -19.33 -11.89
N ARG A 80 -6.72 -19.23 -10.58
CA ARG A 80 -6.22 -20.37 -9.84
C ARG A 80 -7.30 -21.47 -9.80
N PRO A 81 -6.96 -22.73 -9.65
CA PRO A 81 -5.63 -23.34 -9.51
C PRO A 81 -4.99 -23.75 -10.83
N ILE A 82 -5.57 -23.35 -11.95
CA ILE A 82 -5.13 -23.79 -13.27
C ILE A 82 -3.90 -23.02 -13.73
N GLY A 83 -3.68 -21.86 -13.18
CA GLY A 83 -2.61 -20.98 -13.62
C GLY A 83 -1.24 -21.43 -13.20
N SER A 84 -0.27 -21.17 -14.08
CA SER A 84 1.15 -21.33 -13.80
C SER A 84 1.69 -20.10 -13.10
N LEU A 85 2.95 -20.17 -12.64
CA LEU A 85 3.63 -19.01 -12.09
C LEU A 85 3.67 -17.85 -13.08
N TYR A 86 3.83 -18.16 -14.38
CA TYR A 86 3.82 -17.12 -15.41
C TYR A 86 2.46 -16.44 -15.52
N ALA A 87 1.38 -17.21 -15.46
CA ALA A 87 0.03 -16.66 -15.52
C ALA A 87 -0.26 -15.79 -14.30
N PHE A 88 0.18 -16.21 -13.13
CA PHE A 88 0.03 -15.43 -11.90
C PHE A 88 0.81 -14.12 -11.99
N SER A 89 2.05 -14.17 -12.44
CA SER A 89 2.88 -12.97 -12.59
C SER A 89 2.27 -11.99 -13.58
N PHE A 90 1.74 -12.49 -14.70
CA PHE A 90 1.07 -11.67 -15.69
C PHE A 90 -0.17 -10.99 -15.10
N TRP A 91 -0.96 -11.76 -14.35
CA TRP A 91 -2.14 -11.19 -13.69
C TRP A 91 -1.76 -10.06 -12.74
N LEU A 92 -0.69 -10.24 -11.96
CA LEU A 92 -0.22 -9.20 -11.04
C LEU A 92 0.10 -7.88 -11.76
N LEU A 93 0.63 -7.96 -12.98
CA LEU A 93 0.96 -6.76 -13.75
C LEU A 93 -0.30 -6.01 -14.21
N THR A 94 -1.42 -6.71 -14.32
CA THR A 94 -2.67 -6.12 -14.83
C THR A 94 -3.74 -5.98 -13.77
N ALA A 95 -3.51 -6.51 -12.56
CA ALA A 95 -4.49 -6.44 -11.49
C ALA A 95 -4.71 -5.01 -11.02
N ASP A 96 -5.88 -4.76 -10.45
CA ASP A 96 -6.19 -3.47 -9.84
C ASP A 96 -5.21 -3.24 -8.68
N PRO A 97 -4.46 -2.13 -8.67
CA PRO A 97 -3.55 -1.83 -7.57
C PRO A 97 -4.21 -1.86 -6.19
N ALA A 98 -5.51 -1.56 -6.11
CA ALA A 98 -6.23 -1.59 -4.84
C ALA A 98 -6.25 -2.98 -4.22
N ILE A 99 -6.36 -4.04 -5.02
CA ILE A 99 -6.35 -5.42 -4.52
C ILE A 99 -5.01 -5.74 -3.88
N ILE A 100 -3.94 -5.38 -4.57
CA ILE A 100 -2.58 -5.62 -4.10
C ILE A 100 -2.26 -4.77 -2.87
N CYS A 101 -2.72 -3.52 -2.88
CA CYS A 101 -2.55 -2.60 -1.76
C CYS A 101 -3.23 -3.14 -0.49
N GLU A 102 -4.45 -3.64 -0.62
CA GLU A 102 -5.19 -4.19 0.51
C GLU A 102 -4.47 -5.41 1.11
N ALA A 103 -3.97 -6.30 0.26
CA ALA A 103 -3.22 -7.47 0.72
C ALA A 103 -1.96 -7.06 1.48
N ALA A 104 -1.25 -6.05 0.97
CA ALA A 104 -0.05 -5.54 1.63
C ALA A 104 -0.39 -4.95 3.00
N CYS A 105 -1.46 -4.17 3.09
CA CYS A 105 -1.90 -3.59 4.36
C CYS A 105 -2.20 -4.67 5.39
N GLU A 106 -2.92 -5.72 4.98
CA GLU A 106 -3.29 -6.80 5.88
C GLU A 106 -2.07 -7.50 6.48
N VAL A 107 -1.06 -7.80 5.67
CA VAL A 107 0.13 -8.50 6.18
C VAL A 107 1.00 -7.58 7.04
N LEU A 108 1.07 -6.30 6.72
CA LEU A 108 1.84 -5.35 7.53
C LEU A 108 1.16 -5.09 8.88
N GLU A 109 -0.16 -5.02 8.89
CA GLU A 109 -0.92 -4.82 10.12
C GLU A 109 -0.87 -6.03 11.04
N ALA A 110 -0.71 -7.22 10.49
CA ALA A 110 -0.63 -8.45 11.27
C ALA A 110 0.71 -8.61 12.01
N LYS A 111 1.70 -7.86 11.63
CA LYS A 111 2.99 -7.83 12.29
C LYS A 111 2.98 -6.80 13.40
#